data_27c0f6723372178f65adf26e02712d14
#
_entry.id   27c0f6723372178f65adf26e02712d14
#
_cell.length_a   1.000
_cell.length_b   1.000
_cell.length_c   1.000
_cell.angle_alpha   90.00
_cell.angle_beta   90.00
_cell.angle_gamma   90.00
#
_symmetry.space_group_name_H-M   'P 1'
#
loop_
_entity.id
_entity.type
_entity.pdbx_description
1 polymer ?
#
loop_
_entity_poly.entity_id
_entity_poly.type
_entity_poly.pdbx_seq_one_letter_code
_entity_poly.pdbx_strand_id
1 'polypeptide(L)'
;MSTAGASRGGEEARVAIVTGAGRGIGRAVALALARAGYSLCLAARSRDELEETRSQSGLPVERALIVLVDLATEEAPDLLIDAALDCYGRVDVLVNNAGWAPPRTPLLKMRPADVDRMIAVNLRAPIALTRLAAAAMTPRGIGTIVNIASSAAVKAPAGEAVYVATKAALIAFTRAAFHEMRQSGLKLSVIVCGLVDTALIPNNKRLDRAAMLSADDVARAVMQIVNSPAGACPVEVTLEPQIDPERPH
;
A
#
# COMPACT_ATOMS: atom_id res chain seq x y z
N MET A 1 24.54 13.14 -47.85
CA MET A 1 24.76 13.59 -46.46
C MET A 1 23.40 13.78 -45.81
N SER A 2 22.93 12.80 -45.10
CA SER A 2 21.69 12.92 -44.33
C SER A 2 21.95 12.26 -42.97
N THR A 3 22.04 13.08 -41.95
CA THR A 3 22.20 12.65 -40.56
C THR A 3 20.84 12.32 -40.01
N ALA A 4 20.52 11.04 -39.94
CA ALA A 4 19.39 10.55 -39.20
C ALA A 4 19.66 10.77 -37.69
N GLY A 5 18.94 11.76 -37.11
CA GLY A 5 18.84 11.93 -35.69
C GLY A 5 18.09 10.73 -35.09
N ALA A 6 18.81 9.85 -34.43
CA ALA A 6 18.21 8.81 -33.60
C ALA A 6 17.51 9.49 -32.43
N SER A 7 16.18 9.57 -32.45
CA SER A 7 15.37 9.83 -31.29
C SER A 7 15.62 8.70 -30.28
N ARG A 8 16.34 9.02 -29.20
CA ARG A 8 16.35 8.16 -28.00
C ARG A 8 14.90 8.08 -27.54
N GLY A 9 14.24 6.96 -27.79
CA GLY A 9 12.95 6.64 -27.21
C GLY A 9 13.10 6.71 -25.70
N GLY A 10 12.58 7.78 -25.08
CA GLY A 10 12.51 7.86 -23.63
C GLY A 10 11.66 6.70 -23.15
N GLU A 11 12.27 5.80 -22.38
CA GLU A 11 11.54 4.74 -21.71
C GLU A 11 10.47 5.40 -20.84
N GLU A 12 9.20 5.16 -21.16
CA GLU A 12 8.09 5.73 -20.39
C GLU A 12 8.27 5.38 -18.92
N ALA A 13 8.21 6.39 -18.05
CA ALA A 13 8.42 6.18 -16.63
C ALA A 13 7.37 5.19 -16.08
N ARG A 14 7.85 4.20 -15.32
CA ARG A 14 6.96 3.26 -14.63
C ARG A 14 6.05 3.99 -13.66
N VAL A 15 4.83 3.50 -13.46
CA VAL A 15 3.77 4.14 -12.68
C VAL A 15 3.46 3.33 -11.42
N ALA A 16 3.41 4.00 -10.29
CA ALA A 16 3.06 3.41 -9.01
C ALA A 16 1.83 4.09 -8.39
N ILE A 17 0.84 3.29 -8.02
CA ILE A 17 -0.31 3.72 -7.22
C ILE A 17 -0.03 3.41 -5.75
N VAL A 18 -0.19 4.40 -4.87
CA VAL A 18 -0.07 4.22 -3.42
C VAL A 18 -1.33 4.71 -2.73
N THR A 19 -2.04 3.83 -2.05
CA THR A 19 -3.20 4.20 -1.25
C THR A 19 -2.80 4.60 0.18
N GLY A 20 -3.53 5.56 0.76
CA GLY A 20 -3.14 6.14 2.04
C GLY A 20 -1.80 6.89 1.98
N ALA A 21 -1.50 7.51 0.82
CA ALA A 21 -0.21 8.12 0.53
C ALA A 21 0.05 9.44 1.27
N GLY A 22 -0.93 9.99 1.98
CA GLY A 22 -0.82 11.32 2.59
C GLY A 22 0.12 11.39 3.80
N ARG A 23 0.38 10.28 4.50
CA ARG A 23 1.22 10.25 5.70
C ARG A 23 1.75 8.84 6.02
N GLY A 24 2.62 8.74 7.04
CA GLY A 24 3.11 7.48 7.60
C GLY A 24 3.73 6.57 6.55
N ILE A 25 3.39 5.27 6.59
CA ILE A 25 3.92 4.25 5.68
C ILE A 25 3.65 4.62 4.22
N GLY A 26 2.44 5.05 3.88
CA GLY A 26 2.09 5.37 2.49
C GLY A 26 2.92 6.52 1.93
N ARG A 27 3.17 7.58 2.71
CA ARG A 27 4.08 8.66 2.32
C ARG A 27 5.49 8.16 2.12
N ALA A 28 6.05 7.42 3.07
CA ALA A 28 7.41 6.89 2.98
C ALA A 28 7.59 5.99 1.74
N VAL A 29 6.61 5.13 1.45
CA VAL A 29 6.59 4.29 0.24
C VAL A 29 6.53 5.14 -1.03
N ALA A 30 5.65 6.14 -1.09
CA ALA A 30 5.54 7.04 -2.24
C ALA A 30 6.86 7.76 -2.52
N LEU A 31 7.52 8.28 -1.48
CA LEU A 31 8.82 8.95 -1.61
C LEU A 31 9.93 7.98 -2.05
N ALA A 32 9.92 6.74 -1.59
CA ALA A 32 10.87 5.73 -2.02
C ALA A 32 10.69 5.36 -3.51
N LEU A 33 9.45 5.21 -3.97
CA LEU A 33 9.12 4.96 -5.37
C LEU A 33 9.49 6.16 -6.27
N ALA A 34 9.25 7.42 -5.81
CA ALA A 34 9.69 8.63 -6.51
C ALA A 34 11.20 8.63 -6.74
N ARG A 35 11.99 8.36 -5.66
CA ARG A 35 13.47 8.26 -5.75
C ARG A 35 13.92 7.16 -6.70
N ALA A 36 13.15 6.10 -6.87
CA ALA A 36 13.40 5.02 -7.83
C ALA A 36 12.93 5.33 -9.27
N GLY A 37 12.47 6.56 -9.53
CA GLY A 37 12.11 7.05 -10.85
C GLY A 37 10.68 6.73 -11.30
N TYR A 38 9.79 6.29 -10.40
CA TYR A 38 8.37 6.07 -10.73
C TYR A 38 7.61 7.40 -10.84
N SER A 39 6.65 7.47 -11.76
CA SER A 39 5.54 8.41 -11.67
C SER A 39 4.54 7.90 -10.65
N LEU A 40 3.90 8.80 -9.92
CA LEU A 40 3.07 8.45 -8.77
C LEU A 40 1.59 8.78 -9.01
N CYS A 41 0.71 7.88 -8.59
CA CYS A 41 -0.68 8.16 -8.33
C CYS A 41 -0.91 8.05 -6.81
N LEU A 42 -1.07 9.20 -6.16
CA LEU A 42 -1.18 9.35 -4.72
C LEU A 42 -2.65 9.42 -4.31
N ALA A 43 -3.14 8.41 -3.58
CA ALA A 43 -4.54 8.31 -3.22
C ALA A 43 -4.75 8.40 -1.71
N ALA A 44 -5.61 9.33 -1.26
CA ALA A 44 -6.09 9.45 0.12
C ALA A 44 -7.30 10.40 0.18
N ARG A 45 -7.81 10.64 1.40
CA ARG A 45 -8.96 11.53 1.62
C ARG A 45 -8.56 12.99 1.82
N SER A 46 -7.35 13.26 2.32
CA SER A 46 -6.88 14.61 2.65
C SER A 46 -6.03 15.17 1.50
N ARG A 47 -6.51 16.26 0.89
CA ARG A 47 -5.79 16.97 -0.16
C ARG A 47 -4.45 17.50 0.36
N ASP A 48 -4.47 18.16 1.51
CA ASP A 48 -3.28 18.82 2.08
C ASP A 48 -2.16 17.81 2.39
N GLU A 49 -2.51 16.64 2.96
CA GLU A 49 -1.55 15.58 3.21
C GLU A 49 -0.95 14.98 1.91
N LEU A 50 -1.74 14.91 0.82
CA LEU A 50 -1.28 14.44 -0.49
C LEU A 50 -0.40 15.49 -1.19
N GLU A 51 -0.77 16.76 -1.11
CA GLU A 51 0.06 17.88 -1.63
C GLU A 51 1.42 17.93 -0.94
N GLU A 52 1.44 17.73 0.38
CA GLU A 52 2.68 17.64 1.15
C GLU A 52 3.54 16.46 0.66
N THR A 53 2.94 15.28 0.44
CA THR A 53 3.65 14.11 -0.10
C THR A 53 4.17 14.38 -1.50
N ARG A 54 3.37 15.01 -2.37
CA ARG A 54 3.76 15.40 -3.71
C ARG A 54 4.95 16.37 -3.69
N SER A 55 4.88 17.39 -2.85
CA SER A 55 5.97 18.36 -2.68
C SER A 55 7.27 17.69 -2.25
N GLN A 56 7.19 16.82 -1.24
CA GLN A 56 8.36 16.06 -0.74
C GLN A 56 8.93 15.06 -1.75
N SER A 57 8.14 14.60 -2.71
CA SER A 57 8.60 13.65 -3.74
C SER A 57 9.63 14.25 -4.69
N GLY A 58 9.65 15.58 -4.83
CA GLY A 58 10.49 16.29 -5.80
C GLY A 58 10.12 16.04 -7.25
N LEU A 59 9.02 15.33 -7.52
CA LEU A 59 8.55 15.09 -8.87
C LEU A 59 7.81 16.31 -9.43
N PRO A 60 7.91 16.58 -10.74
CA PRO A 60 7.06 17.56 -11.39
C PRO A 60 5.59 17.13 -11.31
N VAL A 61 4.67 18.10 -11.40
CA VAL A 61 3.23 17.88 -11.19
C VAL A 61 2.66 16.80 -12.11
N GLU A 62 3.15 16.73 -13.34
CA GLU A 62 2.74 15.76 -14.38
C GLU A 62 3.12 14.32 -14.02
N ARG A 63 4.06 14.14 -13.08
CA ARG A 63 4.53 12.83 -12.61
C ARG A 63 4.02 12.46 -11.23
N ALA A 64 3.15 13.26 -10.62
CA ALA A 64 2.60 13.02 -9.29
C ALA A 64 1.10 13.38 -9.24
N LEU A 65 0.27 12.51 -9.80
CA LEU A 65 -1.19 12.63 -9.79
C LEU A 65 -1.72 12.48 -8.36
N ILE A 66 -2.60 13.40 -7.96
CA ILE A 66 -3.35 13.30 -6.69
C ILE A 66 -4.79 12.86 -6.99
N VAL A 67 -5.23 11.80 -6.33
CA VAL A 67 -6.60 11.30 -6.39
C VAL A 67 -7.22 11.35 -5.00
N LEU A 68 -8.21 12.23 -4.84
CA LEU A 68 -9.00 12.30 -3.60
C LEU A 68 -10.06 11.23 -3.60
N VAL A 69 -9.92 10.25 -2.71
CA VAL A 69 -10.83 9.11 -2.70
C VAL A 69 -10.99 8.55 -1.28
N ASP A 70 -12.24 8.19 -0.93
CA ASP A 70 -12.53 7.38 0.27
C ASP A 70 -12.75 5.92 -0.14
N LEU A 71 -11.78 5.08 0.17
CA LEU A 71 -11.83 3.64 -0.15
C LEU A 71 -12.94 2.87 0.60
N ALA A 72 -13.73 3.54 1.43
CA ALA A 72 -14.93 2.93 1.99
C ALA A 72 -16.09 2.84 0.98
N THR A 73 -16.10 3.65 -0.09
CA THR A 73 -17.13 3.59 -1.14
C THR A 73 -16.86 2.48 -2.16
N GLU A 74 -17.88 2.05 -2.88
CA GLU A 74 -17.76 0.94 -3.83
C GLU A 74 -17.07 1.36 -5.12
N GLU A 75 -17.27 2.59 -5.56
CA GLU A 75 -16.75 3.14 -6.81
C GLU A 75 -15.26 3.55 -6.70
N ALA A 76 -14.76 3.70 -5.48
CA ALA A 76 -13.41 4.22 -5.22
C ALA A 76 -12.28 3.44 -5.94
N PRO A 77 -12.29 2.10 -5.98
CA PRO A 77 -11.26 1.34 -6.69
C PRO A 77 -11.24 1.61 -8.20
N ASP A 78 -12.40 1.64 -8.85
CA ASP A 78 -12.51 1.91 -10.29
C ASP A 78 -12.04 3.33 -10.60
N LEU A 79 -12.54 4.34 -9.88
CA LEU A 79 -12.10 5.74 -10.02
C LEU A 79 -10.58 5.90 -9.89
N LEU A 80 -9.95 5.18 -8.95
CA LEU A 80 -8.51 5.30 -8.73
C LEU A 80 -7.70 4.67 -9.87
N ILE A 81 -8.08 3.50 -10.34
CA ILE A 81 -7.38 2.81 -11.43
C ILE A 81 -7.59 3.56 -12.74
N ASP A 82 -8.81 4.00 -13.05
CA ASP A 82 -9.12 4.76 -14.26
C ASP A 82 -8.33 6.08 -14.27
N ALA A 83 -8.30 6.83 -13.17
CA ALA A 83 -7.50 8.06 -13.09
C ALA A 83 -6.00 7.83 -13.38
N ALA A 84 -5.44 6.71 -12.90
CA ALA A 84 -4.04 6.38 -13.19
C ALA A 84 -3.82 5.98 -14.65
N LEU A 85 -4.76 5.23 -15.25
CA LEU A 85 -4.71 4.81 -16.65
C LEU A 85 -4.93 5.99 -17.59
N ASP A 86 -5.88 6.87 -17.30
CA ASP A 86 -6.15 8.07 -18.09
C ASP A 86 -4.95 9.03 -18.10
N CYS A 87 -4.27 9.17 -16.96
CA CYS A 87 -3.13 10.07 -16.83
C CYS A 87 -1.83 9.51 -17.41
N TYR A 88 -1.58 8.21 -17.23
CA TYR A 88 -0.28 7.60 -17.51
C TYR A 88 -0.32 6.43 -18.49
N GLY A 89 -1.49 5.94 -18.87
CA GLY A 89 -1.66 4.81 -19.79
C GLY A 89 -1.24 3.45 -19.21
N ARG A 90 -0.73 3.39 -17.97
CA ARG A 90 -0.16 2.18 -17.39
C ARG A 90 -0.18 2.18 -15.85
N VAL A 91 -0.12 0.99 -15.28
CA VAL A 91 0.16 0.74 -13.87
C VAL A 91 1.20 -0.35 -13.77
N ASP A 92 2.30 -0.13 -13.03
CA ASP A 92 3.39 -1.10 -12.84
C ASP A 92 3.50 -1.58 -11.39
N VAL A 93 3.14 -0.71 -10.45
CA VAL A 93 3.12 -1.03 -9.01
C VAL A 93 1.82 -0.55 -8.39
N LEU A 94 1.20 -1.42 -7.58
CA LEU A 94 0.10 -1.03 -6.68
C LEU A 94 0.53 -1.33 -5.24
N VAL A 95 0.44 -0.33 -4.35
CA VAL A 95 0.63 -0.53 -2.91
C VAL A 95 -0.67 -0.24 -2.18
N ASN A 96 -1.35 -1.30 -1.76
CA ASN A 96 -2.53 -1.24 -0.90
C ASN A 96 -2.09 -1.03 0.54
N ASN A 97 -1.89 0.25 0.90
CA ASN A 97 -1.45 0.64 2.24
C ASN A 97 -2.58 1.27 3.07
N ALA A 98 -3.58 1.86 2.44
CA ALA A 98 -4.69 2.46 3.18
C ALA A 98 -5.31 1.48 4.17
N GLY A 99 -5.54 1.95 5.38
CA GLY A 99 -6.16 1.17 6.44
C GLY A 99 -6.86 2.07 7.43
N TRP A 100 -7.86 1.52 8.09
CA TRP A 100 -8.62 2.21 9.11
C TRP A 100 -9.02 1.26 10.23
N ALA A 101 -8.92 1.75 11.47
CA ALA A 101 -9.46 1.09 12.65
C ALA A 101 -9.93 2.17 13.64
N PRO A 102 -11.03 1.95 14.38
CA PRO A 102 -11.36 2.77 15.55
C PRO A 102 -10.34 2.49 16.67
N PRO A 103 -10.32 3.30 17.73
CA PRO A 103 -9.63 2.94 18.96
C PRO A 103 -10.04 1.54 19.43
N ARG A 104 -9.14 0.84 20.14
CA ARG A 104 -9.42 -0.51 20.68
C ARG A 104 -10.79 -0.54 21.37
N THR A 105 -11.70 -1.35 20.85
CA THR A 105 -13.09 -1.39 21.27
C THR A 105 -13.52 -2.85 21.46
N PRO A 106 -14.00 -3.23 22.66
CA PRO A 106 -14.56 -4.55 22.89
C PRO A 106 -15.68 -4.86 21.89
N LEU A 107 -15.72 -6.08 21.37
CA LEU A 107 -16.65 -6.50 20.31
C LEU A 107 -18.12 -6.14 20.62
N LEU A 108 -18.54 -6.35 21.87
CA LEU A 108 -19.91 -6.04 22.29
C LEU A 108 -20.26 -4.54 22.28
N LYS A 109 -19.25 -3.65 22.19
CA LYS A 109 -19.44 -2.20 22.14
C LYS A 109 -19.14 -1.62 20.74
N MET A 110 -18.75 -2.46 19.79
CA MET A 110 -18.40 -2.01 18.43
C MET A 110 -19.65 -1.64 17.65
N ARG A 111 -19.62 -0.48 17.02
CA ARG A 111 -20.74 -0.02 16.18
C ARG A 111 -20.73 -0.77 14.85
N PRO A 112 -21.90 -1.20 14.33
CA PRO A 112 -21.99 -1.83 13.00
C PRO A 112 -21.29 -1.02 11.89
N ALA A 113 -21.48 0.29 11.87
CA ALA A 113 -20.83 1.16 10.87
C ALA A 113 -19.29 1.14 10.94
N ASP A 114 -18.68 0.90 12.10
CA ASP A 114 -17.23 0.74 12.23
C ASP A 114 -16.78 -0.61 11.69
N VAL A 115 -17.59 -1.67 11.87
CA VAL A 115 -17.36 -2.98 11.26
C VAL A 115 -17.36 -2.88 9.75
N ASP A 116 -18.43 -2.30 9.19
CA ASP A 116 -18.60 -2.13 7.74
C ASP A 116 -17.45 -1.32 7.14
N ARG A 117 -17.06 -0.22 7.79
CA ARG A 117 -15.95 0.62 7.33
C ARG A 117 -14.62 -0.11 7.37
N MET A 118 -14.32 -0.89 8.42
CA MET A 118 -13.10 -1.70 8.48
C MET A 118 -13.04 -2.72 7.36
N ILE A 119 -14.13 -3.43 7.11
CA ILE A 119 -14.21 -4.42 6.02
C ILE A 119 -14.03 -3.71 4.67
N ALA A 120 -14.72 -2.61 4.45
CA ALA A 120 -14.64 -1.85 3.21
C ALA A 120 -13.21 -1.38 2.90
N VAL A 121 -12.56 -0.69 3.85
CA VAL A 121 -11.24 -0.06 3.63
C VAL A 121 -10.11 -1.09 3.68
N ASN A 122 -10.13 -2.02 4.65
CA ASN A 122 -8.98 -2.90 4.92
C ASN A 122 -9.00 -4.19 4.09
N LEU A 123 -10.15 -4.57 3.50
CA LEU A 123 -10.28 -5.83 2.79
C LEU A 123 -10.94 -5.66 1.41
N ARG A 124 -12.17 -5.15 1.32
CA ARG A 124 -12.90 -5.04 0.05
C ARG A 124 -12.15 -4.19 -0.97
N ALA A 125 -11.71 -2.99 -0.59
CA ALA A 125 -11.00 -2.09 -1.49
C ALA A 125 -9.65 -2.67 -1.96
N PRO A 126 -8.76 -3.23 -1.12
CA PRO A 126 -7.56 -3.93 -1.57
C PRO A 126 -7.84 -5.08 -2.54
N ILE A 127 -8.89 -5.87 -2.33
CA ILE A 127 -9.29 -6.95 -3.26
C ILE A 127 -9.69 -6.37 -4.61
N ALA A 128 -10.56 -5.37 -4.63
CA ALA A 128 -11.02 -4.72 -5.85
C ALA A 128 -9.87 -4.06 -6.62
N LEU A 129 -9.01 -3.28 -5.92
CA LEU A 129 -7.83 -2.65 -6.51
C LEU A 129 -6.84 -3.68 -7.07
N THR A 130 -6.61 -4.79 -6.35
CA THR A 130 -5.76 -5.88 -6.83
C THR A 130 -6.30 -6.46 -8.13
N ARG A 131 -7.61 -6.75 -8.22
CA ARG A 131 -8.26 -7.26 -9.42
C ARG A 131 -8.12 -6.32 -10.62
N LEU A 132 -8.40 -5.03 -10.41
CA LEU A 132 -8.34 -4.02 -11.47
C LEU A 132 -6.91 -3.76 -11.93
N ALA A 133 -5.97 -3.59 -11.00
CA ALA A 133 -4.56 -3.40 -11.33
C ALA A 133 -3.97 -4.62 -12.05
N ALA A 134 -4.28 -5.83 -11.59
CA ALA A 134 -3.84 -7.05 -12.25
C ALA A 134 -4.37 -7.15 -13.69
N ALA A 135 -5.64 -6.79 -13.94
CA ALA A 135 -6.20 -6.73 -15.30
C ALA A 135 -5.43 -5.75 -16.20
N ALA A 136 -5.04 -4.58 -15.67
CA ALA A 136 -4.25 -3.59 -16.41
C ALA A 136 -2.78 -4.03 -16.63
N MET A 137 -2.21 -4.83 -15.72
CA MET A 137 -0.82 -5.31 -15.79
C MET A 137 -0.65 -6.55 -16.67
N THR A 138 -1.62 -7.46 -16.66
CA THR A 138 -1.55 -8.77 -17.34
C THR A 138 -1.19 -8.70 -18.84
N PRO A 139 -1.70 -7.76 -19.65
CA PRO A 139 -1.34 -7.69 -21.07
C PRO A 139 0.16 -7.44 -21.31
N ARG A 140 0.86 -6.85 -20.34
CA ARG A 140 2.31 -6.62 -20.40
C ARG A 140 3.14 -7.73 -19.77
N GLY A 141 2.51 -8.67 -19.06
CA GLY A 141 3.19 -9.77 -18.37
C GLY A 141 4.11 -9.32 -17.24
N ILE A 142 3.93 -8.10 -16.72
CA ILE A 142 4.76 -7.52 -15.66
C ILE A 142 3.93 -6.58 -14.77
N GLY A 143 4.10 -6.72 -13.48
CA GLY A 143 3.48 -5.86 -12.47
C GLY A 143 3.77 -6.36 -11.06
N THR A 144 3.68 -5.46 -10.09
CA THR A 144 3.91 -5.78 -8.68
C THR A 144 2.79 -5.18 -7.82
N ILE A 145 2.14 -6.02 -7.03
CA ILE A 145 1.10 -5.60 -6.09
C ILE A 145 1.57 -5.94 -4.68
N VAL A 146 1.55 -4.96 -3.78
CA VAL A 146 1.96 -5.12 -2.38
C VAL A 146 0.82 -4.73 -1.46
N ASN A 147 0.38 -5.65 -0.62
CA ASN A 147 -0.63 -5.43 0.41
C ASN A 147 0.03 -5.21 1.78
N ILE A 148 -0.33 -4.14 2.49
CA ILE A 148 0.17 -3.87 3.83
C ILE A 148 -0.79 -4.45 4.86
N ALA A 149 -0.36 -5.52 5.52
CA ALA A 149 -1.08 -6.18 6.61
C ALA A 149 -0.51 -5.78 7.99
N SER A 150 -0.80 -6.57 9.02
CA SER A 150 -0.37 -6.29 10.39
C SER A 150 -0.10 -7.59 11.14
N SER A 151 0.90 -7.59 12.02
CA SER A 151 1.15 -8.69 12.96
C SER A 151 0.00 -8.91 13.95
N ALA A 152 -0.90 -7.93 14.10
CA ALA A 152 -2.16 -8.12 14.83
C ALA A 152 -2.99 -9.29 14.26
N ALA A 153 -2.88 -9.59 12.95
CA ALA A 153 -3.52 -10.74 12.32
C ALA A 153 -3.10 -12.09 12.95
N VAL A 154 -1.91 -12.15 13.55
CA VAL A 154 -1.34 -13.36 14.19
C VAL A 154 -1.45 -13.25 15.70
N LYS A 155 -1.11 -12.08 16.29
CA LYS A 155 -1.10 -11.84 17.75
C LYS A 155 -2.50 -11.75 18.35
N ALA A 156 -3.51 -11.39 17.54
CA ALA A 156 -4.93 -11.30 17.90
C ALA A 156 -5.22 -10.53 19.21
N PRO A 157 -4.78 -9.27 19.37
CA PRO A 157 -4.94 -8.54 20.61
C PRO A 157 -6.42 -8.25 20.91
N ALA A 158 -6.77 -8.26 22.19
CA ALA A 158 -8.13 -7.93 22.65
C ALA A 158 -8.55 -6.51 22.25
N GLY A 159 -9.81 -6.34 21.85
CA GLY A 159 -10.37 -5.07 21.40
C GLY A 159 -10.12 -4.73 19.94
N GLU A 160 -9.50 -5.62 19.17
CA GLU A 160 -9.20 -5.45 17.74
C GLU A 160 -9.80 -6.57 16.85
N ALA A 161 -10.80 -7.32 17.33
CA ALA A 161 -11.29 -8.54 16.69
C ALA A 161 -11.61 -8.36 15.19
N VAL A 162 -12.32 -7.30 14.79
CA VAL A 162 -12.68 -7.05 13.39
C VAL A 162 -11.46 -6.61 12.58
N TYR A 163 -10.58 -5.75 13.13
CA TYR A 163 -9.33 -5.36 12.48
C TYR A 163 -8.45 -6.59 12.22
N VAL A 164 -8.27 -7.43 13.22
CA VAL A 164 -7.55 -8.72 13.12
C VAL A 164 -8.12 -9.57 11.99
N ALA A 165 -9.45 -9.74 11.96
CA ALA A 165 -10.12 -10.52 10.92
C ALA A 165 -9.85 -9.95 9.52
N THR A 166 -9.93 -8.62 9.32
CA THR A 166 -9.65 -8.00 8.02
C THR A 166 -8.20 -8.19 7.57
N LYS A 167 -7.24 -8.07 8.50
CA LYS A 167 -5.81 -8.22 8.17
C LYS A 167 -5.42 -9.68 7.96
N ALA A 168 -6.00 -10.62 8.70
CA ALA A 168 -5.84 -12.05 8.47
C ALA A 168 -6.43 -12.47 7.10
N ALA A 169 -7.61 -11.96 6.76
CA ALA A 169 -8.24 -12.21 5.48
C ALA A 169 -7.38 -11.63 4.31
N LEU A 170 -6.79 -10.46 4.47
CA LEU A 170 -5.91 -9.85 3.47
C LEU A 170 -4.65 -10.69 3.23
N ILE A 171 -4.05 -11.27 4.28
CA ILE A 171 -2.91 -12.19 4.16
C ILE A 171 -3.32 -13.43 3.37
N ALA A 172 -4.42 -14.07 3.76
CA ALA A 172 -4.92 -15.26 3.09
C ALA A 172 -5.29 -15.01 1.62
N PHE A 173 -5.98 -13.88 1.35
CA PHE A 173 -6.28 -13.42 0.00
C PHE A 173 -5.02 -13.26 -0.85
N THR A 174 -4.00 -12.59 -0.32
CA THR A 174 -2.76 -12.35 -1.08
C THR A 174 -2.08 -13.66 -1.47
N ARG A 175 -2.01 -14.62 -0.54
CA ARG A 175 -1.42 -15.94 -0.81
C ARG A 175 -2.19 -16.69 -1.90
N ALA A 176 -3.53 -16.72 -1.83
CA ALA A 176 -4.36 -17.38 -2.83
C ALA A 176 -4.24 -16.70 -4.20
N ALA A 177 -4.41 -15.38 -4.25
CA ALA A 177 -4.34 -14.60 -5.48
C ALA A 177 -2.95 -14.65 -6.15
N PHE A 178 -1.86 -14.78 -5.38
CA PHE A 178 -0.53 -15.02 -5.95
C PHE A 178 -0.50 -16.29 -6.80
N HIS A 179 -1.08 -17.39 -6.31
CA HIS A 179 -1.10 -18.65 -7.07
C HIS A 179 -1.91 -18.55 -8.37
N GLU A 180 -2.95 -17.72 -8.40
CA GLU A 180 -3.76 -17.48 -9.60
C GLU A 180 -3.02 -16.59 -10.62
N MET A 181 -2.26 -15.59 -10.15
CA MET A 181 -1.69 -14.54 -11.00
C MET A 181 -0.23 -14.79 -11.42
N ARG A 182 0.50 -15.68 -10.75
CA ARG A 182 1.94 -15.90 -11.01
C ARG A 182 2.25 -16.31 -12.45
N GLN A 183 1.35 -17.03 -13.11
CA GLN A 183 1.53 -17.44 -14.51
C GLN A 183 1.39 -16.27 -15.49
N SER A 184 0.77 -15.17 -15.08
CA SER A 184 0.68 -13.92 -15.85
C SER A 184 1.89 -13.01 -15.65
N GLY A 185 2.97 -13.46 -14.99
CA GLY A 185 4.17 -12.67 -14.72
C GLY A 185 4.01 -11.61 -13.63
N LEU A 186 2.89 -11.64 -12.88
CA LEU A 186 2.62 -10.67 -11.83
C LEU A 186 3.18 -11.14 -10.48
N LYS A 187 3.77 -10.19 -9.74
CA LYS A 187 4.15 -10.38 -8.34
C LYS A 187 3.03 -9.89 -7.44
N LEU A 188 2.67 -10.70 -6.47
CA LEU A 188 1.70 -10.33 -5.43
C LEU A 188 2.27 -10.68 -4.07
N SER A 189 2.42 -9.67 -3.22
CA SER A 189 3.10 -9.80 -1.93
C SER A 189 2.28 -9.17 -0.81
N VAL A 190 2.44 -9.70 0.40
CA VAL A 190 1.95 -9.08 1.63
C VAL A 190 3.10 -8.78 2.57
N ILE A 191 3.10 -7.58 3.14
CA ILE A 191 4.00 -7.21 4.23
C ILE A 191 3.19 -7.23 5.53
N VAL A 192 3.62 -8.08 6.46
CA VAL A 192 3.02 -8.20 7.80
C VAL A 192 3.86 -7.37 8.76
N CYS A 193 3.36 -6.16 9.08
CA CYS A 193 4.09 -5.22 9.93
C CYS A 193 3.74 -5.40 11.40
N GLY A 194 4.74 -5.40 12.28
CA GLY A 194 4.60 -5.13 13.70
C GLY A 194 4.19 -3.68 13.98
N LEU A 195 4.47 -3.20 15.18
CA LEU A 195 4.18 -1.82 15.55
C LEU A 195 5.06 -0.85 14.75
N VAL A 196 4.44 0.03 13.99
CA VAL A 196 5.11 1.08 13.19
C VAL A 196 4.76 2.44 13.77
N ASP A 197 5.75 3.29 14.01
CA ASP A 197 5.55 4.65 14.53
C ASP A 197 4.82 5.53 13.51
N THR A 198 3.51 5.57 13.62
CA THR A 198 2.60 6.34 12.76
C THR A 198 1.47 6.93 13.58
N ALA A 199 0.74 7.86 12.95
CA ALA A 199 -0.46 8.45 13.57
C ALA A 199 -1.62 7.44 13.77
N LEU A 200 -1.55 6.24 13.21
CA LEU A 200 -2.54 5.19 13.46
C LEU A 200 -2.41 4.64 14.89
N ILE A 201 -1.20 4.66 15.45
CA ILE A 201 -0.95 4.22 16.82
C ILE A 201 -1.27 5.36 17.79
N PRO A 202 -2.28 5.23 18.66
CA PRO A 202 -2.62 6.27 19.65
C PRO A 202 -1.48 6.48 20.64
N ASN A 203 -1.43 7.68 21.24
CA ASN A 203 -0.50 7.94 22.31
C ASN A 203 -0.80 7.03 23.51
N ASN A 204 0.14 6.14 23.81
CA ASN A 204 0.04 5.20 24.91
C ASN A 204 1.38 5.16 25.66
N LYS A 205 1.35 5.49 26.96
CA LYS A 205 2.56 5.50 27.82
C LYS A 205 3.23 4.11 27.97
N ARG A 206 2.50 3.03 27.65
CA ARG A 206 3.00 1.65 27.67
C ARG A 206 3.79 1.29 26.42
N LEU A 207 3.77 2.13 25.40
CA LEU A 207 4.48 1.90 24.15
C LEU A 207 5.70 2.81 24.07
N ASP A 208 6.85 2.21 23.79
CA ASP A 208 8.07 2.93 23.45
C ASP A 208 8.13 3.15 21.94
N ARG A 209 7.78 4.37 21.50
CA ARG A 209 7.76 4.71 20.07
C ARG A 209 9.15 4.63 19.44
N ALA A 210 10.22 4.85 20.20
CA ALA A 210 11.59 4.75 19.69
C ALA A 210 12.00 3.30 19.37
N ALA A 211 11.34 2.32 19.99
CA ALA A 211 11.55 0.90 19.71
C ALA A 211 10.67 0.36 18.56
N MET A 212 9.70 1.15 18.06
CA MET A 212 8.84 0.73 16.94
C MET A 212 9.61 0.76 15.60
N LEU A 213 9.07 0.04 14.61
CA LEU A 213 9.49 0.22 13.22
C LEU A 213 9.23 1.66 12.78
N SER A 214 10.11 2.18 11.95
CA SER A 214 9.86 3.42 11.22
C SER A 214 9.03 3.15 9.96
N ALA A 215 8.35 4.18 9.43
CA ALA A 215 7.69 4.08 8.13
C ALA A 215 8.68 3.76 6.99
N ASP A 216 9.93 4.21 7.12
CA ASP A 216 10.99 3.92 6.14
C ASP A 216 11.44 2.45 6.16
N ASP A 217 11.32 1.73 7.30
CA ASP A 217 11.61 0.29 7.34
C ASP A 217 10.63 -0.46 6.44
N VAL A 218 9.34 -0.10 6.51
CA VAL A 218 8.30 -0.68 5.66
C VAL A 218 8.51 -0.29 4.20
N ALA A 219 8.87 0.97 3.91
CA ALA A 219 9.17 1.42 2.56
C ALA A 219 10.36 0.67 1.95
N ARG A 220 11.41 0.38 2.71
CA ARG A 220 12.54 -0.46 2.26
C ARG A 220 12.08 -1.87 1.90
N ALA A 221 11.21 -2.48 2.70
CA ALA A 221 10.67 -3.81 2.39
C ALA A 221 9.81 -3.79 1.11
N VAL A 222 8.98 -2.76 0.89
CA VAL A 222 8.24 -2.58 -0.37
C VAL A 222 9.23 -2.51 -1.54
N MET A 223 10.30 -1.72 -1.43
CA MET A 223 11.29 -1.57 -2.49
C MET A 223 12.07 -2.87 -2.76
N GLN A 224 12.34 -3.70 -1.74
CA GLN A 224 12.93 -5.03 -1.93
C GLN A 224 12.02 -5.94 -2.77
N ILE A 225 10.71 -5.92 -2.51
CA ILE A 225 9.73 -6.67 -3.30
C ILE A 225 9.69 -6.16 -4.74
N VAL A 226 9.57 -4.85 -4.93
CA VAL A 226 9.49 -4.20 -6.25
C VAL A 226 10.72 -4.51 -7.09
N ASN A 227 11.91 -4.50 -6.48
CA ASN A 227 13.19 -4.74 -7.14
C ASN A 227 13.60 -6.23 -7.19
N SER A 228 12.79 -7.15 -6.68
CA SER A 228 13.10 -8.57 -6.74
C SER A 228 13.22 -9.04 -8.21
N PRO A 229 14.10 -10.01 -8.52
CA PRO A 229 14.24 -10.53 -9.88
C PRO A 229 12.92 -11.03 -10.47
N ALA A 230 12.79 -11.03 -11.79
CA ALA A 230 11.58 -11.49 -12.49
C ALA A 230 11.17 -12.93 -12.11
N GLY A 231 12.14 -13.80 -11.86
CA GLY A 231 11.90 -15.19 -11.46
C GLY A 231 11.57 -15.42 -9.99
N ALA A 232 11.50 -14.36 -9.16
CA ALA A 232 11.26 -14.47 -7.72
C ALA A 232 10.19 -13.50 -7.25
N CYS A 233 9.30 -13.99 -6.37
CA CYS A 233 8.31 -13.17 -5.69
C CYS A 233 8.38 -13.46 -4.19
N PRO A 234 8.79 -12.49 -3.35
CA PRO A 234 8.64 -12.59 -1.89
C PRO A 234 7.16 -12.48 -1.54
N VAL A 235 6.45 -13.61 -1.47
CA VAL A 235 4.98 -13.61 -1.30
C VAL A 235 4.56 -13.05 0.04
N GLU A 236 5.36 -13.29 1.08
CA GLU A 236 5.11 -12.75 2.42
C GLU A 236 6.42 -12.30 3.06
N VAL A 237 6.40 -11.09 3.61
CA VAL A 237 7.51 -10.50 4.36
C VAL A 237 6.98 -10.05 5.71
N THR A 238 7.54 -10.59 6.79
CA THR A 238 7.21 -10.16 8.15
C THR A 238 8.28 -9.22 8.67
N LEU A 239 7.85 -8.07 9.18
CA LEU A 239 8.69 -7.08 9.83
C LEU A 239 8.24 -6.91 11.28
N GLU A 240 9.11 -7.20 12.21
CA GLU A 240 8.90 -6.93 13.64
C GLU A 240 9.96 -5.95 14.15
N PRO A 241 9.62 -5.11 15.14
CA PRO A 241 10.62 -4.34 15.86
C PRO A 241 11.69 -5.25 16.47
N GLN A 242 12.96 -4.85 16.41
CA GLN A 242 14.05 -5.63 17.00
C GLN A 242 13.93 -5.72 18.53
N ILE A 243 13.40 -4.66 19.14
CA ILE A 243 13.13 -4.58 20.58
C ILE A 243 11.62 -4.46 20.73
N ASP A 244 11.05 -5.22 21.68
CA ASP A 244 9.60 -5.14 21.94
C ASP A 244 9.23 -3.73 22.41
N PRO A 245 8.37 -3.01 21.67
CA PRO A 245 7.93 -1.68 22.07
C PRO A 245 6.96 -1.68 23.27
N GLU A 246 6.39 -2.83 23.62
CA GLU A 246 5.50 -2.95 24.77
C GLU A 246 6.34 -3.02 26.06
N ARG A 247 6.24 -1.98 26.92
CA ARG A 247 6.93 -1.96 28.21
C ARG A 247 6.34 -3.02 29.13
N PRO A 248 7.16 -3.84 29.80
CA PRO A 248 6.66 -4.78 30.79
C PRO A 248 5.91 -4.05 31.91
N HIS A 249 4.90 -4.70 32.47
CA HIS A 249 4.07 -4.20 33.56
C HIS A 249 4.82 -4.06 34.86
#